data_2a2246dd7a4fe3b97bbadc3a630c53cf
#
_entry.id   2a2246dd7a4fe3b97bbadc3a630c53cf
#
_cell.length_a   1.000
_cell.length_b   1.000
_cell.length_c   1.000
_cell.angle_alpha   90.00
_cell.angle_beta   90.00
_cell.angle_gamma   90.00
#
_symmetry.space_group_name_H-M   'P 1'
#
loop_
_entity.id
_entity.type
_entity.pdbx_description
1 polymer ?
#
loop_
_entity_poly.entity_id
_entity_poly.type
_entity_poly.pdbx_seq_one_letter_code
_entity_poly.pdbx_strand_id
1 'polypeptide(L)'
;MFIGREKELSQLEEAYNGEGCKFFVIQGGKGIGKTTLIEEFCRNKNALIFSPVSMGAKANLKHFSWLILRHYNDTMQREFQFWEDALNYIAGKNERIIIAVDNADILASTSPLIMKVFARVLASTFEGKNILLIFSCKDSSPLKVTGLFDRAFVIQLEKFLNEKNIESLKREEMKNTVIGHAKFLQVPADTVIIREGEMNAEMYKIISGRAICNINYGTDDEYLLGSLNEGKTFGEYSLLTDNPGIYTVTAYSDMLLLRISRSDFESFIQMNAANSVNIMRNMAVMMNTMKVNINMLNEELKA
;
A
#
# COMPACT_ATOMS: atom_id res chain seq x y z
N MET A 1 -5.67 -13.10 5.97
CA MET A 1 -6.26 -13.68 4.75
C MET A 1 -6.81 -12.54 3.93
N PHE A 2 -6.45 -12.43 2.65
CA PHE A 2 -6.99 -11.40 1.76
C PHE A 2 -8.35 -11.89 1.25
N ILE A 3 -9.42 -11.12 1.51
CA ILE A 3 -10.80 -11.56 1.26
C ILE A 3 -11.46 -10.61 0.27
N GLY A 4 -12.26 -11.18 -0.67
CA GLY A 4 -13.22 -10.44 -1.47
C GLY A 4 -12.69 -9.80 -2.74
N ARG A 5 -11.55 -10.28 -3.24
CA ARG A 5 -10.97 -9.90 -4.55
C ARG A 5 -10.54 -11.13 -5.35
N GLU A 6 -11.21 -12.25 -5.10
CA GLU A 6 -10.88 -13.55 -5.70
C GLU A 6 -10.99 -13.50 -7.22
N LYS A 7 -11.98 -12.77 -7.75
CA LYS A 7 -12.18 -12.60 -9.20
C LYS A 7 -11.02 -11.82 -9.82
N GLU A 8 -10.65 -10.70 -9.22
CA GLU A 8 -9.56 -9.84 -9.70
C GLU A 8 -8.21 -10.57 -9.58
N LEU A 9 -7.97 -11.28 -8.47
CA LEU A 9 -6.78 -12.13 -8.32
C LEU A 9 -6.74 -13.24 -9.37
N SER A 10 -7.86 -13.94 -9.63
CA SER A 10 -7.93 -14.99 -10.64
C SER A 10 -7.59 -14.47 -12.04
N GLN A 11 -8.06 -13.28 -12.41
CA GLN A 11 -7.73 -12.65 -13.69
C GLN A 11 -6.22 -12.34 -13.81
N LEU A 12 -5.62 -11.84 -12.75
CA LEU A 12 -4.18 -11.56 -12.71
C LEU A 12 -3.34 -12.84 -12.72
N GLU A 13 -3.79 -13.91 -12.03
CA GLU A 13 -3.14 -15.22 -12.03
C GLU A 13 -3.19 -15.88 -13.42
N GLU A 14 -4.32 -15.84 -14.09
CA GLU A 14 -4.47 -16.34 -15.46
C GLU A 14 -3.50 -15.61 -16.40
N ALA A 15 -3.43 -14.30 -16.29
CA ALA A 15 -2.53 -13.49 -17.09
C ALA A 15 -1.06 -13.77 -16.78
N TYR A 16 -0.70 -13.95 -15.51
CA TYR A 16 0.67 -14.25 -15.09
C TYR A 16 1.12 -15.62 -15.57
N ASN A 17 0.23 -16.62 -15.58
CA ASN A 17 0.54 -17.98 -16.05
C ASN A 17 0.52 -18.11 -17.57
N GLY A 18 -0.08 -17.16 -18.28
CA GLY A 18 -0.10 -17.11 -19.74
C GLY A 18 1.26 -16.71 -20.34
N GLU A 19 1.38 -16.88 -21.66
CA GLU A 19 2.58 -16.48 -22.40
C GLU A 19 2.50 -15.03 -22.89
N GLY A 20 3.67 -14.45 -23.14
CA GLY A 20 3.83 -13.12 -23.70
C GLY A 20 3.59 -11.98 -22.70
N CYS A 21 3.68 -10.76 -23.21
CA CYS A 21 3.46 -9.57 -22.41
C CYS A 21 1.95 -9.29 -22.25
N LYS A 22 1.54 -9.05 -21.00
CA LYS A 22 0.18 -8.60 -20.66
C LYS A 22 0.24 -7.28 -19.92
N PHE A 23 -0.74 -6.42 -20.16
CA PHE A 23 -0.84 -5.13 -19.47
C PHE A 23 -2.21 -4.97 -18.81
N PHE A 24 -2.22 -4.70 -17.54
CA PHE A 24 -3.42 -4.46 -16.73
C PHE A 24 -3.44 -3.06 -16.15
N VAL A 25 -4.62 -2.47 -16.11
CA VAL A 25 -4.90 -1.23 -15.37
C VAL A 25 -5.94 -1.54 -14.30
N ILE A 26 -5.56 -1.40 -13.04
CA ILE A 26 -6.43 -1.51 -11.88
C ILE A 26 -6.93 -0.10 -11.53
N GLN A 27 -8.17 0.18 -11.85
CA GLN A 27 -8.79 1.48 -11.63
C GLN A 27 -9.76 1.46 -10.44
N GLY A 28 -9.76 2.53 -9.65
CA GLY A 28 -10.71 2.68 -8.54
C GLY A 28 -10.38 3.86 -7.65
N GLY A 29 -11.34 4.29 -6.83
CA GLY A 29 -11.20 5.41 -5.91
C GLY A 29 -10.00 5.29 -4.94
N LYS A 30 -9.73 6.37 -4.21
CA LYS A 30 -8.72 6.35 -3.12
C LYS A 30 -9.15 5.33 -2.06
N GLY A 31 -8.19 4.55 -1.56
CA GLY A 31 -8.41 3.62 -0.46
C GLY A 31 -9.23 2.36 -0.77
N ILE A 32 -9.58 2.10 -2.05
CA ILE A 32 -10.41 0.95 -2.44
C ILE A 32 -9.66 -0.40 -2.46
N GLY A 33 -8.38 -0.41 -2.06
CA GLY A 33 -7.58 -1.63 -1.96
C GLY A 33 -6.74 -1.95 -3.20
N LYS A 34 -6.45 -0.99 -4.09
CA LYS A 34 -5.60 -1.21 -5.28
C LYS A 34 -4.19 -1.69 -4.90
N THR A 35 -3.52 -0.95 -4.00
CA THR A 35 -2.18 -1.29 -3.50
C THR A 35 -2.18 -2.66 -2.82
N THR A 36 -3.17 -2.93 -1.97
CA THR A 36 -3.29 -4.20 -1.25
C THR A 36 -3.49 -5.36 -2.22
N LEU A 37 -4.29 -5.18 -3.29
CA LEU A 37 -4.48 -6.19 -4.34
C LEU A 37 -3.16 -6.48 -5.07
N ILE A 38 -2.38 -5.45 -5.41
CA ILE A 38 -1.06 -5.59 -6.06
C ILE A 38 -0.09 -6.31 -5.13
N GLU A 39 0.02 -5.88 -3.87
CA GLU A 39 0.92 -6.49 -2.88
C GLU A 39 0.59 -7.97 -2.65
N GLU A 40 -0.70 -8.31 -2.51
CA GLU A 40 -1.16 -9.68 -2.32
C GLU A 40 -0.87 -10.53 -3.56
N PHE A 41 -1.19 -10.03 -4.74
CA PHE A 41 -0.92 -10.73 -5.99
C PHE A 41 0.58 -10.96 -6.23
N CYS A 42 1.41 -9.98 -5.92
CA CYS A 42 2.87 -10.07 -6.07
C CYS A 42 3.56 -10.91 -5.00
N ARG A 43 2.85 -11.28 -3.93
CA ARG A 43 3.43 -12.08 -2.84
C ARG A 43 3.98 -13.41 -3.36
N ASN A 44 5.25 -13.69 -3.04
CA ASN A 44 5.98 -14.89 -3.48
C ASN A 44 6.15 -15.02 -5.00
N LYS A 45 6.05 -13.93 -5.76
CA LYS A 45 6.31 -13.89 -7.20
C LYS A 45 7.52 -13.00 -7.49
N ASN A 46 8.12 -13.21 -8.67
CA ASN A 46 9.15 -12.32 -9.19
C ASN A 46 8.51 -11.00 -9.61
N ALA A 47 8.61 -9.97 -8.76
CA ALA A 47 7.88 -8.72 -8.94
C ALA A 47 8.70 -7.49 -8.53
N LEU A 48 8.57 -6.42 -9.31
CA LEU A 48 9.02 -5.07 -9.01
C LEU A 48 7.78 -4.20 -8.76
N ILE A 49 7.60 -3.74 -7.54
CA ILE A 49 6.50 -2.82 -7.18
C ILE A 49 7.10 -1.43 -7.02
N PHE A 50 6.71 -0.51 -7.88
CA PHE A 50 7.16 0.87 -7.91
C PHE A 50 6.00 1.81 -7.57
N SER A 51 6.18 2.63 -6.55
CA SER A 51 5.24 3.68 -6.16
C SER A 51 5.86 5.05 -6.46
N PRO A 52 5.36 5.75 -7.50
CA PRO A 52 5.85 7.06 -7.88
C PRO A 52 5.64 8.10 -6.79
N VAL A 53 6.55 9.07 -6.73
CA VAL A 53 6.47 10.24 -5.86
C VAL A 53 6.25 11.52 -6.67
N SER A 54 5.65 12.55 -6.06
CA SER A 54 5.36 13.83 -6.73
C SER A 54 6.59 14.72 -6.95
N MET A 55 7.80 14.22 -6.70
CA MET A 55 9.08 14.94 -6.80
C MET A 55 9.64 15.05 -8.24
N GLY A 56 8.88 14.69 -9.27
CA GLY A 56 9.25 14.82 -10.68
C GLY A 56 9.95 13.61 -11.28
N ALA A 57 10.23 13.71 -12.60
CA ALA A 57 10.70 12.60 -13.44
C ALA A 57 12.03 12.00 -12.99
N LYS A 58 13.00 12.87 -12.63
CA LYS A 58 14.36 12.45 -12.26
C LYS A 58 14.39 11.66 -10.96
N ALA A 59 13.64 12.12 -9.95
CA ALA A 59 13.55 11.42 -8.66
C ALA A 59 12.89 10.05 -8.82
N ASN A 60 11.82 9.98 -9.62
CA ASN A 60 11.12 8.73 -9.93
C ASN A 60 12.04 7.76 -10.69
N LEU A 61 12.80 8.20 -11.68
CA LEU A 61 13.75 7.34 -12.39
C LEU A 61 14.87 6.83 -11.47
N LYS A 62 15.40 7.68 -10.60
CA LYS A 62 16.40 7.27 -9.61
C LYS A 62 15.86 6.19 -8.67
N HIS A 63 14.65 6.38 -8.14
CA HIS A 63 13.99 5.39 -7.29
C HIS A 63 13.72 4.08 -8.04
N PHE A 64 13.22 4.15 -9.27
CA PHE A 64 12.96 2.96 -10.10
C PHE A 64 14.27 2.23 -10.43
N SER A 65 15.35 2.96 -10.77
CA SER A 65 16.69 2.39 -10.98
C SER A 65 17.17 1.62 -9.76
N TRP A 66 17.06 2.23 -8.57
CA TRP A 66 17.46 1.59 -7.32
C TRP A 66 16.65 0.30 -7.05
N LEU A 67 15.33 0.31 -7.29
CA LEU A 67 14.50 -0.89 -7.14
C LEU A 67 14.95 -2.03 -8.07
N ILE A 68 15.24 -1.72 -9.34
CA ILE A 68 15.71 -2.70 -10.33
C ILE A 68 17.06 -3.29 -9.89
N LEU A 69 18.04 -2.43 -9.60
CA LEU A 69 19.39 -2.88 -9.27
C LEU A 69 19.41 -3.70 -7.98
N ARG A 70 18.63 -3.31 -6.98
CA ARG A 70 18.45 -4.10 -5.76
C ARG A 70 17.78 -5.44 -6.01
N HIS A 71 16.76 -5.48 -6.85
CA HIS A 71 16.03 -6.71 -7.20
C HIS A 71 16.95 -7.75 -7.84
N TYR A 72 17.80 -7.31 -8.78
CA TYR A 72 18.76 -8.17 -9.46
C TYR A 72 20.10 -8.33 -8.73
N ASN A 73 20.24 -7.71 -7.58
CA ASN A 73 21.51 -7.65 -6.81
C ASN A 73 22.71 -7.24 -7.69
N ASP A 74 22.46 -6.30 -8.62
CA ASP A 74 23.45 -5.83 -9.58
C ASP A 74 24.20 -4.60 -9.04
N THR A 75 25.42 -4.83 -8.55
CA THR A 75 26.30 -3.78 -8.00
C THR A 75 27.23 -3.15 -9.05
N MET A 76 27.28 -3.71 -10.25
CA MET A 76 28.15 -3.24 -11.33
C MET A 76 27.46 -2.25 -12.27
N GLN A 77 26.16 -2.36 -12.41
CA GLN A 77 25.35 -1.45 -13.22
C GLN A 77 25.15 -0.12 -12.49
N ARG A 78 25.37 0.98 -13.20
CA ARG A 78 25.06 2.34 -12.70
C ARG A 78 23.57 2.64 -12.81
N GLU A 79 23.10 3.64 -12.06
CA GLU A 79 21.73 4.17 -12.18
C GLU A 79 21.41 4.52 -13.63
N PHE A 80 20.22 4.19 -14.10
CA PHE A 80 19.77 4.46 -15.46
C PHE A 80 19.53 5.96 -15.66
N GLN A 81 19.93 6.47 -16.83
CA GLN A 81 19.73 7.86 -17.20
C GLN A 81 18.39 8.08 -17.93
N PHE A 82 17.85 7.03 -18.53
CA PHE A 82 16.60 7.06 -19.26
C PHE A 82 15.70 5.90 -18.83
N TRP A 83 14.38 6.15 -18.82
CA TRP A 83 13.36 5.14 -18.50
C TRP A 83 13.42 3.94 -19.44
N GLU A 84 13.68 4.21 -20.72
CA GLU A 84 13.78 3.17 -21.74
C GLU A 84 14.90 2.18 -21.43
N ASP A 85 16.08 2.67 -21.00
CA ASP A 85 17.21 1.82 -20.63
C ASP A 85 16.88 0.94 -19.43
N ALA A 86 16.20 1.50 -18.44
CA ALA A 86 15.75 0.77 -17.26
C ALA A 86 14.78 -0.37 -17.62
N LEU A 87 13.82 -0.11 -18.50
CA LEU A 87 12.87 -1.10 -18.99
C LEU A 87 13.52 -2.15 -19.90
N ASN A 88 14.43 -1.72 -20.79
CA ASN A 88 15.20 -2.62 -21.64
C ASN A 88 16.10 -3.56 -20.82
N TYR A 89 16.68 -3.06 -19.74
CA TYR A 89 17.48 -3.88 -18.82
C TYR A 89 16.63 -5.00 -18.20
N ILE A 90 15.41 -4.71 -17.75
CA ILE A 90 14.50 -5.73 -17.23
C ILE A 90 14.16 -6.76 -18.31
N ALA A 91 13.78 -6.28 -19.51
CA ALA A 91 13.43 -7.15 -20.64
C ALA A 91 14.59 -8.05 -21.06
N GLY A 92 15.83 -7.58 -20.94
CA GLY A 92 17.05 -8.33 -21.24
C GLY A 92 17.32 -9.52 -20.33
N LYS A 93 16.70 -9.57 -19.14
CA LYS A 93 16.83 -10.70 -18.21
C LYS A 93 16.09 -11.95 -18.67
N ASN A 94 15.17 -11.83 -19.63
CA ASN A 94 14.43 -12.93 -20.26
C ASN A 94 13.72 -13.88 -19.26
N GLU A 95 13.26 -13.34 -18.15
CA GLU A 95 12.54 -14.09 -17.14
C GLU A 95 11.09 -13.62 -17.02
N ARG A 96 10.25 -14.44 -16.40
CA ARG A 96 8.90 -14.04 -16.03
C ARG A 96 8.96 -13.06 -14.86
N ILE A 97 8.42 -11.86 -15.07
CA ILE A 97 8.42 -10.81 -14.06
C ILE A 97 7.14 -9.98 -14.10
N ILE A 98 6.74 -9.51 -12.92
CA ILE A 98 5.68 -8.51 -12.76
C ILE A 98 6.34 -7.14 -12.57
N ILE A 99 5.91 -6.15 -13.34
CA ILE A 99 6.25 -4.74 -13.13
C ILE A 99 4.97 -4.01 -12.73
N ALA A 100 4.82 -3.71 -11.46
CA ALA A 100 3.66 -2.99 -10.95
C ALA A 100 4.01 -1.54 -10.66
N VAL A 101 3.27 -0.60 -11.25
CA VAL A 101 3.35 0.84 -10.98
C VAL A 101 2.11 1.23 -10.19
N ASP A 102 2.26 1.38 -8.88
CA ASP A 102 1.16 1.77 -8.00
C ASP A 102 0.99 3.30 -8.02
N ASN A 103 -0.24 3.78 -8.21
CA ASN A 103 -0.57 5.18 -8.44
C ASN A 103 0.10 5.78 -9.70
N ALA A 104 -0.03 5.09 -10.83
CA ALA A 104 0.54 5.51 -12.13
C ALA A 104 0.04 6.87 -12.62
N ASP A 105 -1.11 7.34 -12.15
CA ASP A 105 -1.63 8.69 -12.36
C ASP A 105 -0.71 9.79 -11.80
N ILE A 106 0.00 9.55 -10.69
CA ILE A 106 1.03 10.46 -10.18
C ILE A 106 2.18 10.55 -11.18
N LEU A 107 2.66 9.41 -11.69
CA LEU A 107 3.73 9.37 -12.67
C LEU A 107 3.31 10.05 -13.98
N ALA A 108 2.10 9.80 -14.44
CA ALA A 108 1.54 10.38 -15.66
C ALA A 108 1.35 11.91 -15.55
N SER A 109 0.94 12.41 -14.38
CA SER A 109 0.75 13.85 -14.15
C SER A 109 2.08 14.62 -14.01
N THR A 110 3.07 14.02 -13.34
CA THR A 110 4.40 14.63 -13.16
C THR A 110 5.29 14.53 -14.39
N SER A 111 5.05 13.56 -15.25
CA SER A 111 5.90 13.28 -16.42
C SER A 111 5.15 12.55 -17.54
N PRO A 112 4.29 13.24 -18.30
CA PRO A 112 3.47 12.60 -19.36
C PRO A 112 4.30 11.86 -20.43
N LEU A 113 5.55 12.30 -20.68
CA LEU A 113 6.44 11.63 -21.62
C LEU A 113 6.80 10.20 -21.23
N ILE A 114 6.82 9.91 -19.91
CA ILE A 114 7.12 8.55 -19.42
C ILE A 114 6.05 7.56 -19.87
N MET A 115 4.78 7.98 -19.92
CA MET A 115 3.70 7.13 -20.42
C MET A 115 3.89 6.76 -21.89
N LYS A 116 4.44 7.68 -22.71
CA LYS A 116 4.81 7.38 -24.10
C LYS A 116 5.95 6.39 -24.20
N VAL A 117 6.91 6.44 -23.27
CA VAL A 117 8.00 5.44 -23.19
C VAL A 117 7.43 4.07 -22.88
N PHE A 118 6.55 3.95 -21.87
CA PHE A 118 5.88 2.69 -21.57
C PHE A 118 5.07 2.16 -22.76
N ALA A 119 4.32 3.01 -23.45
CA ALA A 119 3.56 2.62 -24.64
C ALA A 119 4.47 2.07 -25.75
N ARG A 120 5.60 2.71 -26.01
CA ARG A 120 6.58 2.29 -27.01
C ARG A 120 7.24 0.96 -26.62
N VAL A 121 7.75 0.86 -25.40
CA VAL A 121 8.42 -0.34 -24.88
C VAL A 121 7.45 -1.54 -24.85
N LEU A 122 6.20 -1.33 -24.46
CA LEU A 122 5.16 -2.35 -24.49
C LEU A 122 4.91 -2.87 -25.92
N ALA A 123 5.00 -1.99 -26.93
CA ALA A 123 4.75 -2.31 -28.33
C ALA A 123 5.97 -2.93 -29.06
N SER A 124 7.14 -2.89 -28.46
CA SER A 124 8.40 -3.33 -29.09
C SER A 124 9.20 -4.25 -28.17
N THR A 125 9.89 -3.70 -27.18
CA THR A 125 10.85 -4.43 -26.32
C THR A 125 10.19 -5.54 -25.50
N PHE A 126 8.95 -5.33 -25.03
CA PHE A 126 8.20 -6.29 -24.21
C PHE A 126 7.42 -7.31 -25.06
N GLU A 127 7.28 -7.06 -26.37
CA GLU A 127 6.63 -8.00 -27.26
C GLU A 127 7.33 -9.38 -27.22
N GLY A 128 6.54 -10.43 -27.03
CA GLY A 128 7.06 -11.80 -26.88
C GLY A 128 7.81 -12.11 -25.57
N LYS A 129 7.92 -11.16 -24.65
CA LYS A 129 8.50 -11.38 -23.30
C LYS A 129 7.43 -11.79 -22.31
N ASN A 130 7.81 -12.60 -21.31
CA ASN A 130 6.92 -13.01 -20.23
C ASN A 130 6.86 -11.93 -19.13
N ILE A 131 6.32 -10.76 -19.47
CA ILE A 131 6.22 -9.60 -18.59
C ILE A 131 4.75 -9.29 -18.32
N LEU A 132 4.37 -9.24 -17.05
CA LEU A 132 3.07 -8.74 -16.63
C LEU A 132 3.23 -7.31 -16.11
N LEU A 133 2.77 -6.34 -16.90
CA LEU A 133 2.74 -4.94 -16.51
C LEU A 133 1.41 -4.61 -15.82
N ILE A 134 1.44 -4.02 -14.64
CA ILE A 134 0.26 -3.63 -13.88
C ILE A 134 0.38 -2.16 -13.48
N PHE A 135 -0.59 -1.34 -13.85
CA PHE A 135 -0.71 0.02 -13.34
C PHE A 135 -1.93 0.12 -12.44
N SER A 136 -1.79 0.74 -11.28
CA SER A 136 -2.95 1.19 -10.52
C SER A 136 -3.15 2.69 -10.72
N CYS A 137 -4.39 3.14 -10.79
CA CYS A 137 -4.71 4.55 -10.88
C CYS A 137 -6.07 4.88 -10.24
N LYS A 138 -6.21 6.12 -9.79
CA LYS A 138 -7.50 6.68 -9.39
C LYS A 138 -8.26 7.13 -10.63
N ASP A 139 -7.57 7.84 -11.52
CA ASP A 139 -8.08 8.36 -12.79
C ASP A 139 -7.21 7.83 -13.94
N SER A 140 -7.84 7.19 -14.92
CA SER A 140 -7.16 6.67 -16.10
C SER A 140 -7.00 7.71 -17.23
N SER A 141 -7.57 8.90 -17.10
CA SER A 141 -7.51 9.95 -18.13
C SER A 141 -6.08 10.26 -18.61
N PRO A 142 -5.06 10.37 -17.73
CA PRO A 142 -3.69 10.60 -18.17
C PRO A 142 -3.09 9.43 -18.97
N LEU A 143 -3.56 8.20 -18.74
CA LEU A 143 -3.10 7.01 -19.45
C LEU A 143 -3.75 6.91 -20.84
N LYS A 144 -5.01 7.35 -20.97
CA LYS A 144 -5.78 7.34 -22.25
C LYS A 144 -5.15 8.24 -23.30
N VAL A 145 -4.64 9.41 -22.89
CA VAL A 145 -4.02 10.40 -23.78
C VAL A 145 -2.81 9.84 -24.55
N THR A 146 -2.18 8.80 -24.04
CA THR A 146 -0.94 8.23 -24.62
C THR A 146 -1.18 6.99 -25.48
N GLY A 147 -2.43 6.54 -25.63
CA GLY A 147 -2.78 5.28 -26.31
C GLY A 147 -2.34 4.01 -25.55
N LEU A 148 -1.72 4.18 -24.38
CA LEU A 148 -1.28 3.07 -23.53
C LEU A 148 -2.47 2.29 -22.98
N PHE A 149 -3.54 3.01 -22.63
CA PHE A 149 -4.74 2.43 -22.05
C PHE A 149 -5.49 1.49 -23.02
N ASP A 150 -5.43 1.75 -24.33
CA ASP A 150 -6.13 0.96 -25.35
C ASP A 150 -5.59 -0.49 -25.45
N ARG A 151 -4.42 -0.74 -24.89
CA ARG A 151 -3.77 -2.06 -24.83
C ARG A 151 -3.97 -2.76 -23.47
N ALA A 152 -4.67 -2.11 -22.55
CA ALA A 152 -4.82 -2.61 -21.18
C ALA A 152 -6.07 -3.49 -21.02
N PHE A 153 -5.91 -4.57 -20.23
CA PHE A 153 -7.04 -5.21 -19.59
C PHE A 153 -7.41 -4.38 -18.34
N VAL A 154 -8.63 -3.90 -18.25
CA VAL A 154 -9.05 -3.01 -17.16
C VAL A 154 -9.77 -3.79 -16.08
N ILE A 155 -9.26 -3.70 -14.86
CA ILE A 155 -9.93 -4.19 -13.65
C ILE A 155 -10.50 -2.97 -12.92
N GLN A 156 -11.82 -2.83 -12.94
CA GLN A 156 -12.51 -1.79 -12.21
C GLN A 156 -12.80 -2.27 -10.79
N LEU A 157 -12.18 -1.66 -9.78
CA LEU A 157 -12.48 -1.97 -8.39
C LEU A 157 -13.67 -1.18 -7.89
N GLU A 158 -14.65 -1.89 -7.34
CA GLU A 158 -15.79 -1.31 -6.63
C GLU A 158 -15.51 -1.25 -5.12
N LYS A 159 -16.32 -0.50 -4.37
CA LYS A 159 -16.22 -0.46 -2.91
C LYS A 159 -16.34 -1.87 -2.33
N PHE A 160 -15.32 -2.27 -1.55
CA PHE A 160 -15.28 -3.58 -0.92
C PHE A 160 -16.24 -3.67 0.27
N LEU A 161 -16.34 -2.60 1.06
CA LEU A 161 -17.22 -2.54 2.23
C LEU A 161 -18.67 -2.32 1.80
N ASN A 162 -19.32 -3.39 1.34
CA ASN A 162 -20.76 -3.49 1.22
C ASN A 162 -21.33 -4.33 2.37
N GLU A 163 -22.65 -4.28 2.61
CA GLU A 163 -23.28 -4.96 3.74
C GLU A 163 -22.95 -6.46 3.83
N LYS A 164 -22.94 -7.17 2.69
CA LYS A 164 -22.64 -8.60 2.62
C LYS A 164 -21.21 -8.91 3.03
N ASN A 165 -20.25 -8.13 2.55
CA ASN A 165 -18.83 -8.30 2.87
C ASN A 165 -18.53 -7.94 4.32
N ILE A 166 -19.16 -6.88 4.83
CA ILE A 166 -19.05 -6.48 6.24
C ILE A 166 -19.49 -7.60 7.17
N GLU A 167 -20.65 -8.21 6.91
CA GLU A 167 -21.13 -9.31 7.73
C GLU A 167 -20.24 -10.55 7.66
N SER A 168 -19.66 -10.84 6.48
CA SER A 168 -18.70 -11.94 6.33
C SER A 168 -17.43 -11.68 7.16
N LEU A 169 -16.87 -10.49 7.07
CA LEU A 169 -15.68 -10.07 7.83
C LEU A 169 -15.91 -10.12 9.35
N LYS A 170 -17.06 -9.62 9.81
CA LYS A 170 -17.44 -9.69 11.21
C LYS A 170 -17.52 -11.12 11.71
N ARG A 171 -18.18 -12.01 10.95
CA ARG A 171 -18.33 -13.43 11.33
C ARG A 171 -16.97 -14.14 11.42
N GLU A 172 -16.05 -13.85 10.51
CA GLU A 172 -14.72 -14.46 10.52
C GLU A 172 -13.90 -13.95 11.70
N GLU A 173 -13.90 -12.64 11.97
CA GLU A 173 -13.19 -12.09 13.11
C GLU A 173 -13.77 -12.57 14.45
N MET A 174 -15.10 -12.71 14.57
CA MET A 174 -15.75 -13.23 15.78
C MET A 174 -15.39 -14.67 16.08
N LYS A 175 -15.04 -15.49 15.09
CA LYS A 175 -14.55 -16.86 15.34
C LYS A 175 -13.18 -16.85 16.02
N ASN A 176 -12.39 -15.81 15.81
CA ASN A 176 -11.03 -15.68 16.30
C ASN A 176 -10.94 -14.79 17.56
N THR A 177 -12.04 -14.15 17.95
CA THR A 177 -12.06 -13.15 19.03
C THR A 177 -13.17 -13.47 20.02
N VAL A 178 -12.80 -13.94 21.22
CA VAL A 178 -13.75 -14.31 22.30
C VAL A 178 -14.03 -13.11 23.22
N ILE A 179 -14.08 -11.89 22.70
CA ILE A 179 -14.41 -10.72 23.50
C ILE A 179 -15.94 -10.54 23.50
N GLY A 180 -16.58 -10.74 24.66
CA GLY A 180 -18.03 -10.73 24.80
C GLY A 180 -18.73 -9.40 24.43
N HIS A 181 -17.97 -8.31 24.30
CA HIS A 181 -18.46 -6.96 23.98
C HIS A 181 -17.74 -6.31 22.80
N ALA A 182 -17.10 -7.12 21.94
CA ALA A 182 -16.43 -6.61 20.74
C ALA A 182 -17.40 -5.80 19.86
N LYS A 183 -17.11 -4.53 19.65
CA LYS A 183 -17.90 -3.64 18.79
C LYS A 183 -17.19 -3.37 17.50
N PHE A 184 -17.84 -3.68 16.38
CA PHE A 184 -17.35 -3.29 15.08
C PHE A 184 -17.76 -1.86 14.76
N LEU A 185 -16.81 -1.08 14.26
CA LEU A 185 -16.99 0.31 13.86
C LEU A 185 -16.69 0.45 12.37
N GLN A 186 -17.63 0.99 11.62
CA GLN A 186 -17.41 1.41 10.23
C GLN A 186 -16.97 2.87 10.23
N VAL A 187 -15.81 3.14 9.64
CA VAL A 187 -15.21 4.48 9.60
C VAL A 187 -15.02 4.88 8.15
N PRO A 188 -15.67 5.97 7.70
CA PRO A 188 -15.45 6.51 6.36
C PRO A 188 -14.00 6.99 6.16
N ALA A 189 -13.55 6.99 4.91
CA ALA A 189 -12.29 7.61 4.53
C ALA A 189 -12.22 9.07 5.01
N ASP A 190 -10.99 9.54 5.25
CA ASP A 190 -10.66 10.89 5.72
C ASP A 190 -11.18 11.24 7.14
N THR A 191 -11.67 10.25 7.91
CA THR A 191 -12.09 10.42 9.30
C THR A 191 -10.88 10.37 10.23
N VAL A 192 -10.77 11.33 11.15
CA VAL A 192 -9.80 11.25 12.27
C VAL A 192 -10.35 10.31 13.34
N ILE A 193 -9.58 9.26 13.66
CA ILE A 193 -9.97 8.21 14.62
C ILE A 193 -9.37 8.48 16.00
N ILE A 194 -8.10 8.87 16.03
CA ILE A 194 -7.38 9.27 17.25
C ILE A 194 -6.66 10.58 16.95
N ARG A 195 -6.64 11.51 17.90
CA ARG A 195 -5.87 12.75 17.80
C ARG A 195 -4.64 12.71 18.71
N GLU A 196 -3.55 13.22 18.17
CA GLU A 196 -2.35 13.53 18.95
C GLU A 196 -2.70 14.47 20.12
N GLY A 197 -2.11 14.22 21.30
CA GLY A 197 -2.33 15.02 22.50
C GLY A 197 -3.64 14.75 23.24
N GLU A 198 -4.55 13.93 22.70
CA GLU A 198 -5.80 13.55 23.37
C GLU A 198 -5.66 12.19 24.08
N MET A 199 -6.34 12.06 25.24
CA MET A 199 -6.43 10.77 25.93
C MET A 199 -7.34 9.83 25.16
N ASN A 200 -6.85 8.63 24.88
CA ASN A 200 -7.61 7.59 24.22
C ASN A 200 -7.86 6.41 25.17
N ALA A 201 -9.13 6.02 25.31
CA ALA A 201 -9.54 4.91 26.20
C ALA A 201 -9.78 3.59 25.43
N GLU A 202 -9.44 3.54 24.17
CA GLU A 202 -9.76 2.43 23.27
C GLU A 202 -8.57 2.10 22.36
N MET A 203 -8.45 0.83 21.99
CA MET A 203 -7.62 0.42 20.86
C MET A 203 -8.47 -0.15 19.75
N TYR A 204 -7.89 -0.21 18.57
CA TYR A 204 -8.57 -0.67 17.38
C TYR A 204 -7.71 -1.70 16.64
N LYS A 205 -8.35 -2.77 16.16
CA LYS A 205 -7.76 -3.68 15.17
C LYS A 205 -8.40 -3.41 13.81
N ILE A 206 -7.57 -3.25 12.79
CA ILE A 206 -8.05 -3.04 11.43
C ILE A 206 -8.49 -4.38 10.84
N ILE A 207 -9.78 -4.53 10.57
CA ILE A 207 -10.36 -5.71 9.94
C ILE A 207 -10.33 -5.55 8.43
N SER A 208 -10.61 -4.33 7.94
CA SER A 208 -10.48 -3.97 6.54
C SER A 208 -10.17 -2.49 6.39
N GLY A 209 -9.42 -2.15 5.35
CA GLY A 209 -9.01 -0.79 5.03
C GLY A 209 -7.60 -0.45 5.50
N ARG A 210 -7.27 0.84 5.42
CA ARG A 210 -5.94 1.39 5.75
C ARG A 210 -6.07 2.66 6.56
N ALA A 211 -5.24 2.80 7.60
CA ALA A 211 -5.06 4.04 8.35
C ALA A 211 -3.68 4.65 8.06
N ILE A 212 -3.54 5.95 8.27
CA ILE A 212 -2.26 6.68 8.28
C ILE A 212 -2.05 7.33 9.62
N CYS A 213 -0.78 7.43 10.03
CA CYS A 213 -0.36 8.03 11.28
C CYS A 213 0.48 9.27 10.98
N ASN A 214 0.08 10.41 11.53
CA ASN A 214 0.75 11.70 11.34
C ASN A 214 1.06 12.35 12.69
N ILE A 215 2.19 13.05 12.75
CA ILE A 215 2.48 14.03 13.81
C ILE A 215 2.09 15.42 13.29
N ASN A 216 1.65 16.30 14.16
CA ASN A 216 1.21 17.67 13.84
C ASN A 216 0.14 17.71 12.72
N TYR A 217 -0.79 16.75 12.73
CA TYR A 217 -1.81 16.61 11.69
C TYR A 217 -2.62 17.90 11.48
N GLY A 218 -2.71 18.33 10.22
CA GLY A 218 -3.46 19.52 9.83
C GLY A 218 -2.72 20.84 10.05
N THR A 219 -1.41 20.81 10.30
CA THR A 219 -0.55 21.99 10.41
C THR A 219 0.47 22.03 9.25
N ASP A 220 1.18 23.15 9.09
CA ASP A 220 2.24 23.29 8.10
C ASP A 220 3.43 22.34 8.37
N ASP A 221 3.59 21.90 9.63
CA ASP A 221 4.63 20.96 10.06
C ASP A 221 4.12 19.52 10.13
N GLU A 222 3.07 19.18 9.39
CA GLU A 222 2.52 17.82 9.35
C GLU A 222 3.55 16.84 8.80
N TYR A 223 3.77 15.77 9.56
CA TYR A 223 4.70 14.73 9.21
C TYR A 223 4.06 13.35 9.20
N LEU A 224 4.17 12.63 8.06
CA LEU A 224 3.68 11.27 7.91
C LEU A 224 4.61 10.26 8.59
N LEU A 225 4.18 9.63 9.68
CA LEU A 225 4.91 8.55 10.34
C LEU A 225 4.84 7.23 9.59
N GLY A 226 3.70 6.93 8.98
CA GLY A 226 3.50 5.68 8.27
C GLY A 226 2.05 5.28 8.08
N SER A 227 1.84 4.07 7.59
CA SER A 227 0.51 3.51 7.37
C SER A 227 0.31 2.17 8.07
N LEU A 228 -0.93 1.91 8.47
CA LEU A 228 -1.37 0.68 9.10
C LEU A 228 -2.39 -0.01 8.20
N ASN A 229 -2.14 -1.26 7.88
CA ASN A 229 -2.98 -2.09 7.03
C ASN A 229 -3.79 -3.08 7.85
N GLU A 230 -4.60 -3.89 7.19
CA GLU A 230 -5.40 -4.97 7.78
C GLU A 230 -4.58 -5.87 8.71
N GLY A 231 -5.18 -6.30 9.80
CA GLY A 231 -4.55 -7.09 10.86
C GLY A 231 -3.70 -6.29 11.85
N LYS A 232 -3.42 -5.01 11.57
CA LYS A 232 -2.68 -4.12 12.48
C LYS A 232 -3.59 -3.53 13.54
N THR A 233 -2.97 -3.10 14.64
CA THR A 233 -3.64 -2.42 15.76
C THR A 233 -3.08 -1.03 15.95
N PHE A 234 -3.86 -0.16 16.58
CA PHE A 234 -3.45 1.18 17.00
C PHE A 234 -4.31 1.66 18.19
N GLY A 235 -3.84 2.68 18.91
CA GLY A 235 -4.51 3.24 20.07
C GLY A 235 -4.09 2.60 21.40
N GLU A 236 -3.27 1.57 21.37
CA GLU A 236 -2.75 0.88 22.54
C GLU A 236 -1.83 1.74 23.42
N TYR A 237 -1.20 2.78 22.86
CA TYR A 237 -0.25 3.61 23.58
C TYR A 237 -0.86 4.21 24.85
N SER A 238 -2.01 4.88 24.74
CA SER A 238 -2.70 5.48 25.88
C SER A 238 -3.21 4.46 26.88
N LEU A 239 -3.55 3.25 26.43
CA LEU A 239 -3.99 2.17 27.32
C LEU A 239 -2.83 1.59 28.14
N LEU A 240 -1.63 1.57 27.59
CA LEU A 240 -0.43 1.01 28.22
C LEU A 240 0.30 2.02 29.10
N THR A 241 0.24 3.29 28.77
CA THR A 241 1.09 4.32 29.41
C THR A 241 0.33 5.32 30.26
N ASP A 242 -1.00 5.35 30.16
CA ASP A 242 -1.88 6.39 30.74
C ASP A 242 -1.50 7.83 30.31
N ASN A 243 -0.88 7.96 29.12
CA ASN A 243 -0.51 9.25 28.53
C ASN A 243 -1.35 9.55 27.29
N PRO A 244 -1.48 10.83 26.88
CA PRO A 244 -2.10 11.23 25.64
C PRO A 244 -1.43 10.59 24.42
N GLY A 245 -2.20 10.41 23.35
CA GLY A 245 -1.70 9.86 22.08
C GLY A 245 -0.55 10.71 21.51
N ILE A 246 0.47 10.03 20.97
CA ILE A 246 1.69 10.67 20.43
C ILE A 246 1.64 10.89 18.92
N TYR A 247 0.56 10.56 18.26
CA TYR A 247 0.29 10.79 16.84
C TYR A 247 -1.20 10.75 16.57
N THR A 248 -1.60 11.38 15.46
CA THR A 248 -2.97 11.33 14.93
C THR A 248 -3.12 10.14 14.01
N VAL A 249 -4.22 9.41 14.09
CA VAL A 249 -4.60 8.32 13.19
C VAL A 249 -5.82 8.73 12.38
N THR A 250 -5.68 8.70 11.07
CA THR A 250 -6.77 9.00 10.12
C THR A 250 -7.08 7.80 9.24
N ALA A 251 -8.34 7.62 8.89
CA ALA A 251 -8.77 6.61 7.92
C ALA A 251 -8.35 7.04 6.51
N TYR A 252 -7.40 6.33 5.90
CA TYR A 252 -7.01 6.56 4.50
C TYR A 252 -8.06 6.05 3.51
N SER A 253 -8.80 5.02 3.90
CA SER A 253 -9.91 4.42 3.13
C SER A 253 -11.12 4.23 4.03
N ASP A 254 -12.27 3.83 3.45
CA ASP A 254 -13.35 3.27 4.27
C ASP A 254 -12.80 2.07 5.06
N MET A 255 -13.06 2.01 6.36
CA MET A 255 -12.49 1.01 7.26
C MET A 255 -13.57 0.25 8.04
N LEU A 256 -13.29 -1.01 8.32
CA LEU A 256 -13.97 -1.80 9.35
C LEU A 256 -12.96 -2.04 10.47
N LEU A 257 -13.27 -1.56 11.67
CA LEU A 257 -12.46 -1.69 12.85
C LEU A 257 -13.15 -2.59 13.89
N LEU A 258 -12.36 -3.40 14.58
CA LEU A 258 -12.77 -4.00 15.85
C LEU A 258 -12.33 -3.05 16.96
N ARG A 259 -13.28 -2.50 17.71
CA ARG A 259 -13.06 -1.62 18.83
C ARG A 259 -12.91 -2.42 20.12
N ILE A 260 -11.84 -2.19 20.84
CA ILE A 260 -11.48 -2.86 22.08
C ILE A 260 -11.39 -1.79 23.18
N SER A 261 -12.26 -1.89 24.16
CA SER A 261 -12.27 -0.96 25.28
C SER A 261 -11.10 -1.21 26.23
N ARG A 262 -10.81 -0.25 27.13
CA ARG A 262 -9.81 -0.42 28.20
C ARG A 262 -10.11 -1.66 29.06
N SER A 263 -11.37 -1.92 29.38
CA SER A 263 -11.77 -3.08 30.18
C SER A 263 -11.53 -4.42 29.46
N ASP A 264 -11.58 -4.44 28.13
CA ASP A 264 -11.41 -5.66 27.34
C ASP A 264 -9.95 -5.87 26.90
N PHE A 265 -9.10 -4.85 27.06
CA PHE A 265 -7.73 -4.82 26.55
C PHE A 265 -6.87 -5.95 27.14
N GLU A 266 -6.89 -6.15 28.46
CA GLU A 266 -6.11 -7.22 29.11
C GLU A 266 -6.58 -8.60 28.63
N SER A 267 -7.90 -8.79 28.55
CA SER A 267 -8.47 -10.04 28.02
C SER A 267 -8.05 -10.27 26.57
N PHE A 268 -8.07 -9.22 25.74
CA PHE A 268 -7.63 -9.31 24.34
C PHE A 268 -6.17 -9.72 24.21
N ILE A 269 -5.28 -9.19 25.06
CA ILE A 269 -3.86 -9.55 25.06
C ILE A 269 -3.64 -11.00 25.53
N GLN A 270 -4.33 -11.41 26.60
CA GLN A 270 -4.15 -12.73 27.22
C GLN A 270 -4.71 -13.87 26.38
N MET A 271 -5.77 -13.62 25.63
CA MET A 271 -6.47 -14.65 24.85
C MET A 271 -5.63 -15.27 23.74
N ASN A 272 -4.75 -14.49 23.13
CA ASN A 272 -3.94 -14.95 22.01
C ASN A 272 -2.56 -14.27 22.02
N ALA A 273 -1.52 -15.06 22.26
CA ALA A 273 -0.16 -14.56 22.22
C ALA A 273 0.21 -13.84 20.91
N ALA A 274 -0.44 -14.19 19.79
CA ALA A 274 -0.27 -13.49 18.51
C ALA A 274 -0.73 -12.03 18.58
N ASN A 275 -1.74 -11.70 19.38
CA ASN A 275 -2.20 -10.33 19.58
C ASN A 275 -1.10 -9.49 20.26
N SER A 276 -0.53 -10.00 21.36
CA SER A 276 0.57 -9.36 22.06
C SER A 276 1.80 -9.17 21.17
N VAL A 277 2.18 -10.20 20.41
CA VAL A 277 3.30 -10.13 19.46
C VAL A 277 3.04 -9.11 18.36
N ASN A 278 1.81 -9.01 17.85
CA ASN A 278 1.46 -8.01 16.84
C ASN A 278 1.54 -6.58 17.38
N ILE A 279 1.06 -6.33 18.60
CA ILE A 279 1.20 -5.03 19.27
C ILE A 279 2.69 -4.67 19.41
N MET A 280 3.50 -5.56 19.99
CA MET A 280 4.94 -5.35 20.15
C MET A 280 5.65 -5.09 18.83
N ARG A 281 5.30 -5.83 17.78
CA ARG A 281 5.87 -5.63 16.44
C ARG A 281 5.48 -4.28 15.84
N ASN A 282 4.24 -3.85 16.00
CA ASN A 282 3.79 -2.54 15.54
C ASN A 282 4.53 -1.41 16.26
N MET A 283 4.68 -1.52 17.58
CA MET A 283 5.46 -0.57 18.38
C MET A 283 6.93 -0.52 17.94
N ALA A 284 7.56 -1.68 17.72
CA ALA A 284 8.95 -1.75 17.25
C ALA A 284 9.15 -1.13 15.86
N VAL A 285 8.21 -1.34 14.93
CA VAL A 285 8.24 -0.70 13.61
C VAL A 285 8.10 0.82 13.76
N MET A 286 7.16 1.29 14.58
CA MET A 286 6.95 2.72 14.83
C MET A 286 8.19 3.39 15.43
N MET A 287 8.81 2.76 16.45
CA MET A 287 10.07 3.24 17.05
C MET A 287 11.20 3.32 16.04
N ASN A 288 11.33 2.32 15.16
CA ASN A 288 12.34 2.35 14.10
C ASN A 288 12.10 3.48 13.10
N THR A 289 10.86 3.70 12.70
CA THR A 289 10.49 4.82 11.82
C THR A 289 10.83 6.17 12.47
N MET A 290 10.46 6.36 13.74
CA MET A 290 10.80 7.58 14.48
C MET A 290 12.32 7.80 14.56
N LYS A 291 13.10 6.74 14.80
CA LYS A 291 14.57 6.82 14.85
C LYS A 291 15.16 7.25 13.50
N VAL A 292 14.67 6.67 12.40
CA VAL A 292 15.14 7.05 11.04
C VAL A 292 14.85 8.51 10.78
N ASN A 293 13.66 8.98 11.15
CA ASN A 293 13.24 10.37 10.95
C ASN A 293 14.08 11.36 11.78
N ILE A 294 14.36 11.02 13.05
CA ILE A 294 15.24 11.84 13.90
C ILE A 294 16.64 11.94 13.29
N ASN A 295 17.17 10.86 12.73
CA ASN A 295 18.47 10.87 12.09
C ASN A 295 18.49 11.76 10.83
N MET A 296 17.45 11.69 10.00
CA MET A 296 17.30 12.55 8.80
C MET A 296 17.25 14.04 9.19
N LEU A 297 16.42 14.39 10.18
CA LEU A 297 16.33 15.76 10.69
C LEU A 297 17.67 16.26 11.26
N ASN A 298 18.41 15.41 11.98
CA ASN A 298 19.72 15.75 12.51
C ASN A 298 20.78 15.93 11.42
N GLU A 299 20.67 15.27 10.26
CA GLU A 299 21.53 15.48 9.11
C GLU A 299 21.20 16.78 8.39
N GLU A 300 19.92 17.10 8.23
CA GLU A 300 19.46 18.39 7.64
C GLU A 300 19.88 19.60 8.49
N LEU A 301 19.87 19.46 9.82
CA LEU A 301 20.30 20.55 10.72
C LEU A 301 21.83 20.76 10.75
N LYS A 302 22.61 19.81 10.21
CA LYS A 302 24.09 19.92 10.11
C LYS A 302 24.59 20.40 8.76
N ALA A 303 23.68 20.44 7.76
CA ALA A 303 23.99 20.91 6.40
C ALA A 303 23.73 22.41 6.24
#